data_b74936e874f44e46dbff7c89cc728288
#
_entry.id   b74936e874f44e46dbff7c89cc728288
#
_cell.length_a   1.000
_cell.length_b   1.000
_cell.length_c   1.000
_cell.angle_alpha   90.00
_cell.angle_beta   90.00
_cell.angle_gamma   90.00
#
_symmetry.space_group_name_H-M   'P 1'
#
loop_
_entity.id
_entity.type
_entity.pdbx_description
1 polymer ?
#
loop_
_entity_poly.entity_id
_entity_poly.type
_entity_poly.pdbx_seq_one_letter_code
_entity_poly.pdbx_strand_id
1 'polypeptide(L)'
;MIVALALTGSGALLAQTRAVSAGTMSVDEIRPGMRGYGLTVFRGVRPERFDVEVIDVLHNFRPRQDLVLIRPTHPQTDHAGVVGGMSGSPIYLNDRLIGAYAYGWEFGRDPVAGVTPIASMRAELRRPRRTPAGLMPGWGTPVDLVPRSARRDLPGYAETRVAQRDPVQTAWGALAPVAAPLSVSGMGTRALRALTEAFAPYDVVPVQAGGGGPAQPPSDLPARFEPGAAVGVQIMSGDISGVVTGTVTSAGDEGVLGFGHPMVGLGETLVPAVASRVLWILASERRSFKISEPVAPRGALVQDRPSCVVVDERATAPTVPVRVRITGVDGIPQGEWNVRVAAHRAFGSRLALSVLETALESAVGDLADATWTLRSTVNLRGYGAVSFTNVGSSADGSRAVSAGLAGELVTRSMNNAFDVVPVDGVEFELQMRWAREFAYVRSVAATQAEVEPGAELELRVALGRYGAPEEVRTVRLRIPRELEGRDAEIEVTGGAEAVPELPEPESVGDLVRNLRVDIPNDALVVALRMPGQGVTLRGRVIESLPGSALDLLRPAASTESGEPLMNWRRTVIPVGRVVIGRDRLRVRVREVRS
;
A
#
# COMPACT_ATOMS: atom_id res chain seq x y z
N MET A 1 -7.08 0.25 82.15
CA MET A 1 -8.24 0.12 81.26
C MET A 1 -7.73 0.17 79.85
N ILE A 2 -7.45 -1.04 79.31
CA ILE A 2 -6.81 -1.19 78.01
C ILE A 2 -7.92 -1.59 77.03
N VAL A 3 -8.17 -0.76 76.02
CA VAL A 3 -9.10 -1.07 74.94
C VAL A 3 -8.30 -1.72 73.80
N ALA A 4 -8.61 -2.97 73.52
CA ALA A 4 -8.04 -3.70 72.36
C ALA A 4 -8.91 -3.42 71.14
N LEU A 5 -8.30 -2.85 70.08
CA LEU A 5 -8.92 -2.70 68.75
C LEU A 5 -8.66 -3.93 67.91
N ALA A 6 -9.69 -4.67 67.61
CA ALA A 6 -9.64 -5.81 66.68
C ALA A 6 -9.67 -5.30 65.22
N LEU A 7 -8.58 -5.52 64.50
CA LEU A 7 -8.49 -5.34 63.04
C LEU A 7 -9.00 -6.62 62.33
N THR A 8 -10.19 -6.55 61.77
CA THR A 8 -10.68 -7.56 60.84
C THR A 8 -10.09 -7.33 59.47
N GLY A 9 -9.06 -8.08 59.11
CA GLY A 9 -8.49 -8.10 57.75
C GLY A 9 -9.40 -8.90 56.81
N SER A 10 -10.05 -8.21 55.88
CA SER A 10 -10.70 -8.83 54.71
C SER A 10 -9.63 -9.26 53.72
N GLY A 11 -9.27 -10.54 53.76
CA GLY A 11 -8.43 -11.18 52.75
C GLY A 11 -9.16 -11.27 51.42
N ALA A 12 -8.88 -10.40 50.49
CA ALA A 12 -9.28 -10.59 49.12
C ALA A 12 -8.49 -11.77 48.53
N LEU A 13 -9.16 -12.86 48.26
CA LEU A 13 -8.63 -14.03 47.57
C LEU A 13 -8.38 -13.61 46.11
N LEU A 14 -7.15 -13.27 45.81
CA LEU A 14 -6.67 -13.18 44.43
C LEU A 14 -6.63 -14.59 43.87
N ALA A 15 -7.64 -14.97 43.12
CA ALA A 15 -7.63 -16.18 42.31
C ALA A 15 -6.56 -16.00 41.24
N GLN A 16 -5.36 -16.49 41.50
CA GLN A 16 -4.33 -16.71 40.47
C GLN A 16 -4.90 -17.74 39.50
N THR A 17 -5.30 -17.28 38.31
CA THR A 17 -5.58 -18.14 37.16
C THR A 17 -4.27 -18.86 36.80
N ARG A 18 -4.08 -20.03 37.33
CA ARG A 18 -3.05 -20.99 36.88
C ARG A 18 -3.32 -21.21 35.40
N ALA A 19 -2.34 -20.87 34.53
CA ALA A 19 -2.35 -21.29 33.14
C ALA A 19 -2.37 -22.83 33.10
N VAL A 20 -3.53 -23.38 32.98
CA VAL A 20 -3.71 -24.81 32.74
C VAL A 20 -3.17 -25.03 31.33
N SER A 21 -2.19 -25.93 31.19
CA SER A 21 -1.83 -26.53 29.89
C SER A 21 -3.04 -27.37 29.47
N ALA A 22 -4.06 -26.71 28.96
CA ALA A 22 -5.30 -27.34 28.54
C ALA A 22 -5.00 -28.23 27.34
N GLY A 23 -5.27 -29.54 27.44
CA GLY A 23 -5.26 -30.43 26.31
C GLY A 23 -6.14 -29.89 25.18
N THR A 24 -5.97 -30.40 23.97
CA THR A 24 -6.87 -30.08 22.86
C THR A 24 -7.94 -31.15 22.69
N MET A 25 -9.12 -30.76 22.19
CA MET A 25 -10.19 -31.69 21.85
C MET A 25 -10.27 -31.81 20.32
N SER A 26 -10.38 -33.03 19.82
CA SER A 26 -10.59 -33.29 18.39
C SER A 26 -12.02 -32.95 17.99
N VAL A 27 -12.19 -32.57 16.70
CA VAL A 27 -13.52 -32.32 16.12
C VAL A 27 -14.44 -33.54 16.27
N ASP A 28 -13.91 -34.77 16.16
CA ASP A 28 -14.66 -36.02 16.29
C ASP A 28 -15.25 -36.27 17.70
N GLU A 29 -14.72 -35.55 18.69
CA GLU A 29 -15.22 -35.63 20.08
C GLU A 29 -16.36 -34.65 20.36
N ILE A 30 -16.55 -33.65 19.49
CA ILE A 30 -17.51 -32.55 19.65
C ILE A 30 -18.91 -33.04 19.30
N ARG A 31 -19.90 -32.69 20.13
CA ARG A 31 -21.31 -33.03 19.93
C ARG A 31 -22.20 -31.81 20.12
N PRO A 32 -23.32 -31.70 19.39
CA PRO A 32 -24.34 -30.69 19.63
C PRO A 32 -24.80 -30.65 21.10
N GLY A 33 -25.05 -29.45 21.61
CA GLY A 33 -25.46 -29.20 23.00
C GLY A 33 -24.33 -29.17 24.02
N MET A 34 -23.08 -29.50 23.64
CA MET A 34 -21.93 -29.31 24.55
C MET A 34 -21.77 -27.83 24.91
N ARG A 35 -21.50 -27.57 26.20
CA ARG A 35 -21.30 -26.24 26.74
C ARG A 35 -19.86 -26.00 27.14
N GLY A 36 -19.43 -24.76 27.03
CA GLY A 36 -18.09 -24.36 27.36
C GLY A 36 -17.96 -22.85 27.43
N TYR A 37 -16.77 -22.37 27.15
CA TYR A 37 -16.50 -20.94 27.19
C TYR A 37 -15.46 -20.50 26.17
N GLY A 38 -15.49 -19.20 25.86
CA GLY A 38 -14.42 -18.51 25.12
C GLY A 38 -13.79 -17.42 25.95
N LEU A 39 -12.63 -16.93 25.50
CA LEU A 39 -11.93 -15.79 26.08
C LEU A 39 -11.72 -14.70 25.05
N THR A 40 -11.99 -13.46 25.42
CA THR A 40 -11.72 -12.29 24.57
C THR A 40 -11.57 -11.03 25.41
N VAL A 41 -10.95 -9.99 24.86
CA VAL A 41 -10.97 -8.66 25.48
C VAL A 41 -12.20 -7.91 24.98
N PHE A 42 -13.15 -7.59 25.86
CA PHE A 42 -14.27 -6.71 25.54
C PHE A 42 -13.91 -5.23 25.74
N ARG A 43 -13.10 -4.93 26.75
CA ARG A 43 -12.58 -3.58 27.01
C ARG A 43 -11.24 -3.65 27.75
N GLY A 44 -10.32 -2.71 27.46
CA GLY A 44 -8.99 -2.70 28.07
C GLY A 44 -8.05 -3.70 27.44
N VAL A 45 -7.29 -4.42 28.24
CA VAL A 45 -6.25 -5.37 27.80
C VAL A 45 -6.41 -6.77 28.37
N ARG A 46 -7.33 -6.96 29.33
CA ARG A 46 -7.54 -8.24 30.01
C ARG A 46 -8.59 -9.08 29.33
N PRO A 47 -8.31 -10.37 29.03
CA PRO A 47 -9.32 -11.30 28.54
C PRO A 47 -10.43 -11.54 29.58
N GLU A 48 -11.64 -11.59 29.08
CA GLU A 48 -12.85 -11.91 29.83
C GLU A 48 -13.51 -13.16 29.24
N ARG A 49 -14.26 -13.88 30.07
CA ARG A 49 -14.96 -15.11 29.68
C ARG A 49 -16.33 -14.78 29.10
N PHE A 50 -16.71 -15.51 28.05
CA PHE A 50 -18.08 -15.60 27.55
C PHE A 50 -18.47 -17.07 27.39
N ASP A 51 -19.73 -17.40 27.62
CA ASP A 51 -20.21 -18.78 27.52
C ASP A 51 -20.51 -19.16 26.07
N VAL A 52 -20.40 -20.44 25.76
CA VAL A 52 -20.72 -20.99 24.44
C VAL A 52 -21.48 -22.31 24.54
N GLU A 53 -22.36 -22.53 23.55
CA GLU A 53 -23.04 -23.81 23.34
C GLU A 53 -22.80 -24.26 21.90
N VAL A 54 -22.41 -25.51 21.71
CA VAL A 54 -22.20 -26.09 20.37
C VAL A 54 -23.56 -26.34 19.71
N ILE A 55 -23.74 -25.81 18.52
CA ILE A 55 -24.91 -26.02 17.68
C ILE A 55 -24.73 -27.29 16.87
N ASP A 56 -23.63 -27.37 16.10
CA ASP A 56 -23.30 -28.51 15.25
C ASP A 56 -21.88 -28.44 14.71
N VAL A 57 -21.45 -29.46 13.96
CA VAL A 57 -20.18 -29.52 13.25
C VAL A 57 -20.43 -29.61 11.76
N LEU A 58 -19.96 -28.62 10.99
CA LEU A 58 -19.99 -28.66 9.53
C LEU A 58 -18.72 -29.37 9.04
N HIS A 59 -18.84 -30.65 8.72
CA HIS A 59 -17.74 -31.43 8.17
C HIS A 59 -17.46 -31.02 6.73
N ASN A 60 -16.15 -30.92 6.39
CA ASN A 60 -15.68 -30.57 5.05
C ASN A 60 -16.32 -29.25 4.52
N PHE A 61 -16.50 -28.29 5.41
CA PHE A 61 -17.01 -26.94 5.10
C PHE A 61 -16.24 -26.27 3.95
N ARG A 62 -14.91 -26.46 3.96
CA ARG A 62 -14.02 -26.20 2.82
C ARG A 62 -13.17 -27.47 2.61
N PRO A 63 -12.52 -27.64 1.45
CA PRO A 63 -11.68 -28.82 1.23
C PRO A 63 -10.72 -29.06 2.40
N ARG A 64 -10.90 -30.19 3.12
CA ARG A 64 -10.13 -30.60 4.31
C ARG A 64 -10.22 -29.64 5.51
N GLN A 65 -11.30 -28.89 5.62
CA GLN A 65 -11.55 -28.00 6.76
C GLN A 65 -12.96 -28.26 7.30
N ASP A 66 -13.03 -28.58 8.57
CA ASP A 66 -14.29 -28.61 9.32
C ASP A 66 -14.51 -27.25 10.00
N LEU A 67 -15.75 -26.98 10.38
CA LEU A 67 -16.14 -25.79 11.12
C LEU A 67 -17.11 -26.16 12.22
N VAL A 68 -16.84 -25.76 13.46
CA VAL A 68 -17.74 -25.98 14.58
C VAL A 68 -18.63 -24.77 14.75
N LEU A 69 -19.93 -24.96 14.72
CA LEU A 69 -20.91 -23.90 14.96
C LEU A 69 -21.22 -23.77 16.44
N ILE A 70 -21.12 -22.55 16.96
CA ILE A 70 -21.40 -22.23 18.36
C ILE A 70 -22.37 -21.06 18.47
N ARG A 71 -23.09 -21.01 19.59
CA ARG A 71 -23.82 -19.82 20.05
C ARG A 71 -23.07 -19.24 21.24
N PRO A 72 -22.40 -18.09 21.11
CA PRO A 72 -21.84 -17.37 22.24
C PRO A 72 -22.96 -16.67 23.03
N THR A 73 -22.78 -16.53 24.34
CA THR A 73 -23.69 -15.84 25.25
C THR A 73 -22.90 -14.91 26.17
N HIS A 74 -23.12 -13.63 26.04
CA HIS A 74 -22.54 -12.58 26.87
C HIS A 74 -23.30 -11.27 26.59
N PRO A 75 -23.50 -10.37 27.56
CA PRO A 75 -24.23 -9.11 27.32
C PRO A 75 -23.74 -8.32 26.11
N GLN A 76 -22.44 -8.33 25.83
CA GLN A 76 -21.88 -7.66 24.66
C GLN A 76 -22.18 -8.38 23.34
N THR A 77 -22.11 -9.72 23.31
CA THR A 77 -22.41 -10.51 22.10
C THR A 77 -23.91 -10.57 21.83
N ASP A 78 -24.73 -10.63 22.89
CA ASP A 78 -26.19 -10.61 22.78
C ASP A 78 -26.70 -9.29 22.20
N HIS A 79 -26.02 -8.18 22.51
CA HIS A 79 -26.34 -6.86 21.98
C HIS A 79 -25.72 -6.61 20.59
N ALA A 80 -24.46 -7.02 20.38
CA ALA A 80 -23.69 -6.65 19.19
C ALA A 80 -23.68 -7.74 18.08
N GLY A 81 -24.17 -8.95 18.39
CA GLY A 81 -24.10 -10.09 17.46
C GLY A 81 -22.66 -10.58 17.26
N VAL A 82 -22.33 -10.88 16.02
CA VAL A 82 -20.97 -11.26 15.61
C VAL A 82 -20.08 -10.02 15.57
N VAL A 83 -18.98 -10.03 16.32
CA VAL A 83 -18.12 -8.87 16.53
C VAL A 83 -16.76 -9.04 15.82
N GLY A 84 -16.45 -8.16 14.87
CA GLY A 84 -15.12 -8.04 14.25
C GLY A 84 -14.04 -7.75 15.32
N GLY A 85 -12.90 -8.47 15.22
CA GLY A 85 -11.84 -8.41 16.23
C GLY A 85 -11.99 -9.43 17.36
N MET A 86 -13.15 -10.12 17.51
CA MET A 86 -13.24 -11.35 18.30
C MET A 86 -12.64 -12.55 17.58
N SER A 87 -12.39 -12.45 16.29
CA SER A 87 -11.74 -13.50 15.50
C SER A 87 -10.41 -13.90 16.15
N GLY A 88 -10.24 -15.20 16.41
CA GLY A 88 -9.14 -15.75 17.19
C GLY A 88 -9.47 -16.07 18.65
N SER A 89 -10.61 -15.64 19.20
CA SER A 89 -10.99 -15.97 20.57
C SER A 89 -10.97 -17.48 20.79
N PRO A 90 -10.16 -17.99 21.73
CA PRO A 90 -10.06 -19.42 22.01
C PRO A 90 -11.38 -19.92 22.59
N ILE A 91 -11.82 -21.08 22.11
CA ILE A 91 -13.04 -21.74 22.59
C ILE A 91 -12.66 -23.04 23.26
N TYR A 92 -13.19 -23.24 24.46
CA TYR A 92 -12.92 -24.39 25.32
C TYR A 92 -14.21 -25.17 25.60
N LEU A 93 -14.12 -26.51 25.50
CA LEU A 93 -15.12 -27.44 25.94
C LEU A 93 -14.46 -28.39 26.95
N ASN A 94 -15.05 -28.56 28.14
CA ASN A 94 -14.47 -29.36 29.22
C ASN A 94 -12.99 -28.98 29.50
N ASP A 95 -12.70 -27.67 29.55
CA ASP A 95 -11.37 -27.09 29.71
C ASP A 95 -10.32 -27.50 28.63
N ARG A 96 -10.76 -28.08 27.51
CA ARG A 96 -9.92 -28.46 26.38
C ARG A 96 -10.16 -27.50 25.22
N LEU A 97 -9.08 -26.94 24.63
CA LEU A 97 -9.14 -26.03 23.51
C LEU A 97 -9.63 -26.75 22.25
N ILE A 98 -10.73 -26.27 21.66
CA ILE A 98 -11.28 -26.81 20.41
C ILE A 98 -10.84 -26.02 19.19
N GLY A 99 -10.63 -24.72 19.32
CA GLY A 99 -10.27 -23.83 18.20
C GLY A 99 -10.52 -22.35 18.46
N ALA A 100 -10.69 -21.61 17.39
CA ALA A 100 -10.83 -20.17 17.38
C ALA A 100 -12.16 -19.71 16.79
N TYR A 101 -12.83 -18.80 17.46
CA TYR A 101 -13.93 -18.01 16.87
C TYR A 101 -13.44 -17.31 15.59
N ALA A 102 -14.07 -17.53 14.43
CA ALA A 102 -13.49 -17.12 13.15
C ALA A 102 -14.49 -16.70 12.08
N TYR A 103 -15.70 -17.29 12.06
CA TYR A 103 -16.70 -17.09 11.00
C TYR A 103 -18.02 -16.59 11.57
N GLY A 104 -18.79 -15.89 10.74
CA GLY A 104 -20.11 -15.41 11.09
C GLY A 104 -20.97 -15.11 9.87
N TRP A 105 -22.25 -14.87 10.09
CA TRP A 105 -23.19 -14.40 9.07
C TRP A 105 -23.43 -12.91 9.21
N GLU A 106 -23.36 -12.19 8.11
CA GLU A 106 -23.87 -10.83 8.07
C GLU A 106 -25.41 -10.85 8.25
N PHE A 107 -25.91 -9.90 9.00
CA PHE A 107 -27.36 -9.77 9.32
C PHE A 107 -27.98 -10.99 10.02
N GLY A 108 -27.17 -11.86 10.63
CA GLY A 108 -27.69 -12.92 11.48
C GLY A 108 -28.42 -12.36 12.69
N ARG A 109 -29.68 -12.81 12.93
CA ARG A 109 -30.45 -12.39 14.13
C ARG A 109 -29.87 -12.97 15.40
N ASP A 110 -29.44 -14.23 15.33
CA ASP A 110 -28.78 -14.93 16.44
C ASP A 110 -27.26 -14.76 16.32
N PRO A 111 -26.54 -14.60 17.44
CA PRO A 111 -25.07 -14.50 17.44
C PRO A 111 -24.43 -15.88 17.20
N VAL A 112 -24.67 -16.47 16.05
CA VAL A 112 -24.06 -17.76 15.67
C VAL A 112 -22.70 -17.54 15.05
N ALA A 113 -21.69 -18.26 15.53
CA ALA A 113 -20.33 -18.16 15.04
C ALA A 113 -19.75 -19.52 14.64
N GLY A 114 -18.82 -19.47 13.68
CA GLY A 114 -18.03 -20.63 13.27
C GLY A 114 -16.65 -20.62 13.94
N VAL A 115 -16.25 -21.78 14.45
CA VAL A 115 -14.95 -21.99 15.11
C VAL A 115 -14.04 -22.79 14.19
N THR A 116 -12.89 -22.23 13.85
CA THR A 116 -11.82 -22.96 13.14
C THR A 116 -11.14 -23.92 14.10
N PRO A 117 -11.09 -25.24 13.80
CA PRO A 117 -10.50 -26.23 14.68
C PRO A 117 -9.02 -25.97 14.96
N ILE A 118 -8.59 -26.17 16.21
CA ILE A 118 -7.19 -25.92 16.63
C ILE A 118 -6.18 -26.80 15.88
N ALA A 119 -6.59 -28.00 15.46
CA ALA A 119 -5.73 -28.88 14.67
C ALA A 119 -5.33 -28.26 13.33
N SER A 120 -6.27 -27.58 12.65
CA SER A 120 -6.02 -26.85 11.39
C SER A 120 -5.06 -25.67 11.61
N MET A 121 -5.21 -24.93 12.71
CA MET A 121 -4.34 -23.80 13.05
C MET A 121 -2.92 -24.27 13.40
N ARG A 122 -2.78 -25.32 14.20
CA ARG A 122 -1.46 -25.90 14.56
C ARG A 122 -0.72 -26.49 13.37
N ALA A 123 -1.45 -26.97 12.35
CA ALA A 123 -0.83 -27.44 11.12
C ALA A 123 -0.04 -26.31 10.40
N GLU A 124 -0.48 -25.06 10.53
CA GLU A 124 0.22 -23.92 9.94
C GLU A 124 1.53 -23.58 10.66
N LEU A 125 1.65 -23.81 11.99
CA LEU A 125 2.93 -23.66 12.71
C LEU A 125 4.01 -24.62 12.18
N ARG A 126 3.59 -25.84 11.81
CA ARG A 126 4.49 -26.87 11.31
C ARG A 126 4.86 -26.72 9.84
N ARG A 127 4.24 -25.76 9.16
CA ARG A 127 4.50 -25.52 7.73
C ARG A 127 5.91 -24.96 7.55
N PRO A 128 6.76 -25.60 6.71
CA PRO A 128 8.11 -25.10 6.50
C PRO A 128 8.08 -23.70 5.92
N ARG A 129 8.94 -22.83 6.44
CA ARG A 129 9.16 -21.51 5.86
C ARG A 129 9.90 -21.70 4.53
N ARG A 130 9.40 -21.09 3.45
CA ARG A 130 9.95 -21.21 2.10
C ARG A 130 10.93 -20.10 1.76
N THR A 131 10.87 -18.96 2.48
CA THR A 131 11.74 -17.83 2.24
C THR A 131 13.14 -18.17 2.75
N PRO A 132 14.18 -18.18 1.91
CA PRO A 132 15.56 -18.40 2.34
C PRO A 132 15.97 -17.40 3.43
N ALA A 133 16.85 -17.85 4.33
CA ALA A 133 17.42 -16.96 5.34
C ALA A 133 18.12 -15.77 4.68
N GLY A 134 17.77 -14.55 5.08
CA GLY A 134 18.30 -13.31 4.51
C GLY A 134 17.40 -12.63 3.46
N LEU A 135 16.38 -13.31 2.93
CA LEU A 135 15.34 -12.65 2.14
C LEU A 135 14.21 -12.16 3.04
N MET A 136 13.66 -11.00 2.72
CA MET A 136 12.52 -10.45 3.47
C MET A 136 11.22 -11.07 2.95
N PRO A 137 10.47 -11.83 3.79
CA PRO A 137 9.15 -12.32 3.42
C PRO A 137 8.23 -11.17 3.05
N GLY A 138 7.44 -11.33 1.97
CA GLY A 138 6.52 -10.31 1.51
C GLY A 138 7.07 -9.32 0.48
N TRP A 139 8.38 -9.31 0.22
CA TRP A 139 8.98 -8.51 -0.86
C TRP A 139 9.00 -9.22 -2.21
N GLY A 140 8.56 -10.46 -2.26
CA GLY A 140 8.39 -11.25 -3.46
C GLY A 140 9.57 -12.13 -3.80
N THR A 141 9.27 -13.24 -4.46
CA THR A 141 10.25 -14.08 -5.13
C THR A 141 10.68 -13.36 -6.41
N PRO A 142 11.98 -13.38 -6.76
CA PRO A 142 12.41 -12.92 -8.09
C PRO A 142 11.61 -13.64 -9.17
N VAL A 143 11.18 -12.89 -10.15
CA VAL A 143 10.28 -13.37 -11.19
C VAL A 143 11.03 -14.00 -12.36
N ASP A 144 12.11 -14.72 -12.11
CA ASP A 144 12.93 -15.37 -13.14
C ASP A 144 12.23 -16.51 -13.90
N LEU A 145 11.02 -16.88 -13.48
CA LEU A 145 10.29 -18.02 -14.06
C LEU A 145 9.22 -17.65 -15.10
N VAL A 146 8.98 -16.36 -15.36
CA VAL A 146 7.96 -15.96 -16.36
C VAL A 146 8.65 -15.47 -17.62
N PRO A 147 8.39 -16.10 -18.79
CA PRO A 147 8.95 -15.67 -20.07
C PRO A 147 8.64 -14.19 -20.35
N ARG A 148 9.58 -13.46 -20.94
CA ARG A 148 9.43 -12.04 -21.31
C ARG A 148 8.16 -11.74 -22.10
N SER A 149 7.79 -12.60 -23.04
CA SER A 149 6.57 -12.48 -23.84
C SER A 149 5.31 -12.52 -22.99
N ALA A 150 5.30 -13.31 -21.92
CA ALA A 150 4.17 -13.42 -21.01
C ALA A 150 4.10 -12.26 -19.99
N ARG A 151 5.20 -11.51 -19.79
CA ARG A 151 5.23 -10.34 -18.89
C ARG A 151 4.49 -9.14 -19.45
N ARG A 152 4.44 -8.99 -20.77
CA ARG A 152 3.70 -7.91 -21.45
C ARG A 152 2.19 -8.05 -21.34
N ASP A 153 1.70 -9.29 -21.35
CA ASP A 153 0.27 -9.59 -21.43
C ASP A 153 -0.36 -9.80 -20.05
N LEU A 154 0.40 -9.62 -18.97
CA LEU A 154 -0.10 -9.72 -17.60
C LEU A 154 -0.31 -8.32 -16.99
N PRO A 155 -1.47 -7.67 -17.20
CA PRO A 155 -1.79 -6.42 -16.53
C PRO A 155 -1.65 -6.62 -15.01
N GLY A 156 -0.92 -5.75 -14.34
CA GLY A 156 -0.70 -5.86 -12.89
C GLY A 156 0.25 -6.99 -12.49
N TYR A 157 1.18 -7.38 -13.34
CA TYR A 157 2.21 -8.35 -12.99
C TYR A 157 3.06 -7.90 -11.80
N ALA A 158 3.26 -6.60 -11.62
CA ALA A 158 3.85 -6.00 -10.44
C ALA A 158 2.88 -5.99 -9.23
N GLU A 159 1.59 -6.21 -9.46
CA GLU A 159 0.60 -6.25 -8.42
C GLU A 159 0.56 -7.65 -7.79
N THR A 160 0.78 -7.69 -6.49
CA THR A 160 0.51 -8.91 -5.72
C THR A 160 -1.00 -9.11 -5.69
N ARG A 161 -1.51 -9.96 -6.55
CA ARG A 161 -2.91 -10.39 -6.46
C ARG A 161 -3.04 -11.35 -5.29
N VAL A 162 -3.54 -10.85 -4.20
CA VAL A 162 -4.01 -11.68 -3.10
C VAL A 162 -5.39 -12.22 -3.50
N ALA A 163 -5.59 -13.52 -3.37
CA ALA A 163 -6.85 -14.15 -3.75
C ALA A 163 -8.02 -13.48 -3.02
N GLN A 164 -8.99 -12.98 -3.79
CA GLN A 164 -10.25 -12.48 -3.24
C GLN A 164 -10.94 -13.59 -2.44
N ARG A 165 -11.47 -13.26 -1.29
CA ARG A 165 -12.17 -14.21 -0.45
C ARG A 165 -13.64 -14.19 -0.77
N ASP A 166 -14.08 -15.17 -1.54
CA ASP A 166 -15.50 -15.34 -1.74
C ASP A 166 -16.11 -15.96 -0.49
N PRO A 167 -17.21 -15.39 0.03
CA PRO A 167 -17.96 -15.99 1.11
C PRO A 167 -18.55 -17.33 0.66
N VAL A 168 -18.58 -18.30 1.57
CA VAL A 168 -19.23 -19.58 1.27
C VAL A 168 -20.74 -19.37 1.33
N GLN A 169 -21.39 -19.55 0.20
CA GLN A 169 -22.85 -19.50 0.13
C GLN A 169 -23.44 -20.71 0.85
N THR A 170 -24.32 -20.46 1.80
CA THR A 170 -25.10 -21.48 2.50
C THR A 170 -26.58 -21.27 2.25
N ALA A 171 -27.41 -22.25 2.58
CA ALA A 171 -28.88 -22.09 2.49
C ALA A 171 -29.42 -20.96 3.38
N TRP A 172 -28.64 -20.49 4.33
CA TRP A 172 -29.00 -19.43 5.29
C TRP A 172 -28.25 -18.12 5.06
N GLY A 173 -27.62 -17.95 3.90
CA GLY A 173 -26.86 -16.77 3.53
C GLY A 173 -25.35 -17.01 3.42
N ALA A 174 -24.59 -15.95 3.21
CA ALA A 174 -23.15 -16.00 3.03
C ALA A 174 -22.45 -16.13 4.39
N LEU A 175 -21.76 -17.24 4.61
CA LEU A 175 -20.86 -17.44 5.75
C LEU A 175 -19.45 -16.98 5.38
N ALA A 176 -18.98 -15.96 6.04
CA ALA A 176 -17.68 -15.34 5.78
C ALA A 176 -16.79 -15.34 7.04
N PRO A 177 -15.47 -15.23 6.88
CA PRO A 177 -14.61 -14.84 7.98
C PRO A 177 -15.13 -13.57 8.64
N VAL A 178 -15.05 -13.51 9.97
CA VAL A 178 -15.42 -12.30 10.70
C VAL A 178 -14.49 -11.17 10.26
N ALA A 179 -15.04 -10.05 9.78
CA ALA A 179 -14.27 -8.93 9.27
C ALA A 179 -13.22 -8.47 10.28
N ALA A 180 -12.00 -8.24 9.80
CA ALA A 180 -10.93 -7.74 10.65
C ALA A 180 -10.98 -6.20 10.68
N PRO A 181 -11.25 -5.56 11.85
CA PRO A 181 -11.26 -4.11 11.93
C PRO A 181 -9.84 -3.56 11.85
N LEU A 182 -9.64 -2.59 10.95
CA LEU A 182 -8.44 -1.77 10.88
C LEU A 182 -8.72 -0.44 11.57
N SER A 183 -8.37 -0.33 12.84
CA SER A 183 -8.46 0.94 13.58
C SER A 183 -7.39 1.91 13.07
N VAL A 184 -7.83 3.07 12.57
CA VAL A 184 -6.96 4.10 12.00
C VAL A 184 -7.11 5.39 12.79
N SER A 185 -5.99 6.05 13.13
CA SER A 185 -5.97 7.36 13.76
C SER A 185 -5.07 8.33 13.02
N GLY A 186 -5.40 9.62 13.08
CA GLY A 186 -4.64 10.68 12.44
C GLY A 186 -4.74 10.71 10.90
N MET A 187 -5.63 9.91 10.29
CA MET A 187 -5.77 9.83 8.83
C MET A 187 -6.91 10.75 8.33
N GLY A 188 -6.66 11.41 7.21
CA GLY A 188 -7.65 12.22 6.51
C GLY A 188 -8.73 11.38 5.83
N THR A 189 -9.89 11.99 5.58
CA THR A 189 -11.08 11.29 5.05
C THR A 189 -10.87 10.69 3.66
N ARG A 190 -10.13 11.39 2.78
CA ARG A 190 -9.81 10.88 1.43
C ARG A 190 -8.86 9.70 1.47
N ALA A 191 -7.81 9.81 2.28
CA ALA A 191 -6.86 8.72 2.49
C ALA A 191 -7.54 7.49 3.08
N LEU A 192 -8.46 7.68 4.06
CA LEU A 192 -9.24 6.60 4.66
C LEU A 192 -10.15 5.92 3.62
N ARG A 193 -10.82 6.69 2.75
CA ARG A 193 -11.65 6.13 1.67
C ARG A 193 -10.83 5.29 0.71
N ALA A 194 -9.71 5.82 0.24
CA ALA A 194 -8.84 5.10 -0.67
C ALA A 194 -8.20 3.84 -0.03
N LEU A 195 -7.94 3.88 1.28
CA LEU A 195 -7.52 2.72 2.05
C LEU A 195 -8.65 1.69 2.17
N THR A 196 -9.90 2.14 2.36
CA THR A 196 -11.08 1.28 2.39
C THR A 196 -11.28 0.54 1.08
N GLU A 197 -11.16 1.24 -0.05
CA GLU A 197 -11.22 0.63 -1.39
C GLU A 197 -10.10 -0.40 -1.61
N ALA A 198 -8.88 -0.09 -1.18
CA ALA A 198 -7.74 -1.00 -1.32
C ALA A 198 -7.85 -2.27 -0.47
N PHE A 199 -8.49 -2.19 0.71
CA PHE A 199 -8.63 -3.32 1.64
C PHE A 199 -9.98 -4.05 1.53
N ALA A 200 -10.95 -3.51 0.79
CA ALA A 200 -12.26 -4.13 0.58
C ALA A 200 -12.20 -5.59 0.08
N PRO A 201 -11.31 -5.96 -0.88
CA PRO A 201 -11.21 -7.34 -1.36
C PRO A 201 -10.79 -8.35 -0.28
N TYR A 202 -10.26 -7.88 0.85
CA TYR A 202 -9.70 -8.72 1.93
C TYR A 202 -10.58 -8.77 3.18
N ASP A 203 -11.72 -8.11 3.13
CA ASP A 203 -12.64 -7.99 4.27
C ASP A 203 -11.99 -7.37 5.53
N VAL A 204 -10.97 -6.53 5.30
CA VAL A 204 -10.39 -5.64 6.30
C VAL A 204 -11.11 -4.31 6.22
N VAL A 205 -11.71 -3.89 7.34
CA VAL A 205 -12.58 -2.71 7.39
C VAL A 205 -11.87 -1.57 8.12
N PRO A 206 -11.36 -0.54 7.41
CA PRO A 206 -10.83 0.65 8.04
C PRO A 206 -11.90 1.43 8.81
N VAL A 207 -11.59 1.76 10.05
CA VAL A 207 -12.47 2.48 10.98
C VAL A 207 -11.69 3.60 11.60
N GLN A 208 -12.23 4.82 11.52
CA GLN A 208 -11.63 5.95 12.21
C GLN A 208 -11.70 5.71 13.72
N ALA A 209 -10.55 5.65 14.36
CA ALA A 209 -10.40 5.52 15.80
C ALA A 209 -9.62 6.73 16.35
N GLY A 210 -9.76 7.01 17.62
CA GLY A 210 -8.89 7.95 18.32
C GLY A 210 -7.62 7.25 18.82
N GLY A 211 -6.61 8.00 19.27
CA GLY A 211 -5.44 7.42 19.95
C GLY A 211 -4.18 7.30 19.09
N GLY A 212 -3.97 8.17 18.11
CA GLY A 212 -2.71 8.31 17.39
C GLY A 212 -1.69 9.12 18.21
N GLY A 213 -0.88 8.45 18.99
CA GLY A 213 0.19 9.01 19.79
C GLY A 213 0.90 7.89 20.55
N PRO A 214 2.06 8.13 21.17
CA PRO A 214 2.71 7.13 22.02
C PRO A 214 1.85 6.89 23.25
N ALA A 215 0.89 5.95 23.13
CA ALA A 215 0.12 5.50 24.28
C ALA A 215 1.07 4.84 25.28
N GLN A 216 1.05 5.27 26.55
CA GLN A 216 1.74 4.53 27.59
C GLN A 216 1.06 3.16 27.75
N PRO A 217 1.85 2.07 27.73
CA PRO A 217 1.27 0.75 27.98
C PRO A 217 0.51 0.73 29.32
N PRO A 218 -0.71 0.18 29.34
CA PRO A 218 -1.42 0.01 30.60
C PRO A 218 -0.59 -0.80 31.59
N SER A 219 -0.64 -0.42 32.88
CA SER A 219 0.16 -1.07 33.95
C SER A 219 -0.18 -2.56 34.13
N ASP A 220 -1.37 -2.97 33.71
CA ASP A 220 -1.87 -4.33 33.78
C ASP A 220 -1.66 -5.13 32.48
N LEU A 221 -0.93 -4.56 31.48
CA LEU A 221 -0.64 -5.26 30.23
C LEU A 221 0.32 -6.44 30.48
N PRO A 222 -0.05 -7.69 30.10
CA PRO A 222 0.82 -8.84 30.23
C PRO A 222 2.13 -8.66 29.44
N ALA A 223 3.24 -9.20 29.97
CA ALA A 223 4.56 -9.13 29.32
C ALA A 223 4.62 -9.90 28.01
N ARG A 224 3.83 -10.97 27.87
CA ARG A 224 3.70 -11.81 26.67
C ARG A 224 2.23 -11.96 26.29
N PHE A 225 1.97 -12.42 25.07
CA PHE A 225 0.63 -12.77 24.66
C PHE A 225 0.09 -13.96 25.47
N GLU A 226 -1.19 -13.88 25.80
CA GLU A 226 -1.95 -14.96 26.46
C GLU A 226 -3.24 -15.25 25.67
N PRO A 227 -3.83 -16.46 25.80
CA PRO A 227 -5.08 -16.78 25.13
C PRO A 227 -6.19 -15.79 25.48
N GLY A 228 -6.89 -15.29 24.47
CA GLY A 228 -7.94 -14.29 24.62
C GLY A 228 -7.43 -12.83 24.54
N ALA A 229 -6.13 -12.58 24.64
CA ALA A 229 -5.57 -11.22 24.51
C ALA A 229 -5.81 -10.62 23.12
N ALA A 230 -5.93 -9.31 23.05
CA ALA A 230 -6.06 -8.60 21.78
C ALA A 230 -4.68 -8.47 21.10
N VAL A 231 -4.54 -9.06 19.91
CA VAL A 231 -3.35 -8.98 19.07
C VAL A 231 -3.62 -8.03 17.90
N GLY A 232 -2.70 -7.10 17.68
CA GLY A 232 -2.75 -6.17 16.56
C GLY A 232 -1.66 -6.46 15.52
N VAL A 233 -2.00 -6.31 14.25
CA VAL A 233 -1.05 -6.23 13.15
C VAL A 233 -0.94 -4.76 12.75
N GLN A 234 0.19 -4.13 13.08
CA GLN A 234 0.38 -2.69 12.91
C GLN A 234 0.97 -2.40 11.54
N ILE A 235 0.16 -1.82 10.67
CA ILE A 235 0.58 -1.46 9.31
C ILE A 235 1.13 -0.04 9.21
N MET A 236 0.77 0.84 10.15
CA MET A 236 1.27 2.21 10.24
C MET A 236 1.47 2.62 11.70
N SER A 237 2.50 3.42 11.96
CA SER A 237 2.80 4.00 13.28
C SER A 237 3.43 5.39 13.16
N GLY A 238 3.26 6.24 14.16
CA GLY A 238 3.70 7.63 14.18
C GLY A 238 2.52 8.59 14.21
N ASP A 239 2.61 9.71 13.47
CA ASP A 239 1.54 10.72 13.41
C ASP A 239 0.24 10.16 12.81
N ILE A 240 0.35 9.11 12.01
CA ILE A 240 -0.78 8.29 11.56
C ILE A 240 -0.54 6.87 12.06
N SER A 241 -1.55 6.27 12.70
CA SER A 241 -1.49 4.89 13.17
C SER A 241 -2.59 4.05 12.52
N GLY A 242 -2.26 2.79 12.23
CA GLY A 242 -3.20 1.81 11.69
C GLY A 242 -2.90 0.42 12.21
N VAL A 243 -3.88 -0.21 12.87
CA VAL A 243 -3.75 -1.55 13.44
C VAL A 243 -4.95 -2.42 13.11
N VAL A 244 -4.70 -3.58 12.52
CA VAL A 244 -5.71 -4.63 12.31
C VAL A 244 -5.76 -5.49 13.56
N THR A 245 -6.92 -5.57 14.21
CA THR A 245 -7.05 -6.23 15.50
C THR A 245 -7.82 -7.55 15.41
N GLY A 246 -7.29 -8.55 16.07
CA GLY A 246 -7.91 -9.84 16.34
C GLY A 246 -7.62 -10.30 17.77
N THR A 247 -7.80 -11.58 18.02
CA THR A 247 -7.64 -12.19 19.34
C THR A 247 -6.66 -13.36 19.24
N VAL A 248 -5.87 -13.56 20.29
CA VAL A 248 -4.94 -14.68 20.45
C VAL A 248 -5.70 -15.95 20.81
N THR A 249 -5.48 -17.01 20.03
CA THR A 249 -6.07 -18.32 20.28
C THR A 249 -5.20 -19.17 21.20
N SER A 250 -3.91 -19.19 20.91
CA SER A 250 -2.91 -19.96 21.67
C SER A 250 -1.58 -19.27 21.60
N ALA A 251 -0.86 -19.24 22.71
CA ALA A 251 0.48 -18.69 22.80
C ALA A 251 1.42 -19.75 23.38
N GLY A 252 2.60 -19.91 22.80
CA GLY A 252 3.63 -20.85 23.19
C GLY A 252 4.98 -20.53 22.55
N ASP A 253 5.99 -21.34 22.85
CA ASP A 253 7.36 -21.10 22.34
C ASP A 253 7.50 -21.31 20.83
N GLU A 254 6.59 -22.07 20.21
CA GLU A 254 6.53 -22.27 18.75
C GLU A 254 5.92 -21.05 18.00
N GLY A 255 5.23 -20.15 18.71
CA GLY A 255 4.58 -18.97 18.17
C GLY A 255 3.21 -18.72 18.79
N VAL A 256 2.61 -17.62 18.37
CA VAL A 256 1.28 -17.18 18.80
C VAL A 256 0.32 -17.36 17.65
N LEU A 257 -0.74 -18.14 17.85
CA LEU A 257 -1.84 -18.33 16.89
C LEU A 257 -2.97 -17.34 17.18
N GLY A 258 -3.51 -16.73 16.14
CA GLY A 258 -4.63 -15.78 16.27
C GLY A 258 -5.56 -15.78 15.06
N PHE A 259 -6.61 -15.01 15.13
CA PHE A 259 -7.63 -14.72 14.11
C PHE A 259 -8.51 -15.93 13.71
N GLY A 260 -8.01 -17.15 13.68
CA GLY A 260 -8.76 -18.33 13.20
C GLY A 260 -9.09 -18.32 11.69
N HIS A 261 -8.68 -17.29 10.98
CA HIS A 261 -8.77 -17.10 9.54
C HIS A 261 -7.60 -16.23 9.08
N PRO A 262 -7.32 -16.08 7.79
CA PRO A 262 -6.28 -15.17 7.32
C PRO A 262 -6.68 -13.70 7.54
N MET A 263 -5.73 -12.81 7.77
CA MET A 263 -5.95 -11.35 7.78
C MET A 263 -6.23 -10.84 6.35
N VAL A 264 -5.27 -11.01 5.44
CA VAL A 264 -5.38 -10.73 4.00
C VAL A 264 -4.94 -11.91 3.13
N GLY A 265 -4.33 -12.94 3.69
CA GLY A 265 -3.86 -14.11 2.98
C GLY A 265 -2.47 -13.93 2.35
N LEU A 266 -1.58 -13.22 3.03
CA LEU A 266 -0.22 -12.91 2.57
C LEU A 266 0.69 -14.14 2.46
N GLY A 267 0.30 -15.24 3.08
CA GLY A 267 1.17 -16.42 3.19
C GLY A 267 2.28 -16.19 4.20
N GLU A 268 3.52 -16.50 3.83
CA GLU A 268 4.70 -16.12 4.62
C GLU A 268 4.94 -14.62 4.46
N THR A 269 5.10 -13.90 5.58
CA THR A 269 5.16 -12.44 5.60
C THR A 269 5.99 -11.95 6.77
N LEU A 270 6.19 -10.64 6.88
CA LEU A 270 6.84 -10.01 8.01
C LEU A 270 6.25 -8.61 8.23
N VAL A 271 5.27 -8.51 9.14
CA VAL A 271 4.56 -7.26 9.45
C VAL A 271 4.59 -7.04 10.96
N PRO A 272 4.81 -5.82 11.48
CA PRO A 272 4.84 -5.56 12.91
C PRO A 272 3.61 -6.09 13.65
N ALA A 273 3.81 -6.79 14.76
CA ALA A 273 2.77 -7.22 15.67
C ALA A 273 2.85 -6.46 17.00
N VAL A 274 1.70 -6.14 17.57
CA VAL A 274 1.56 -5.33 18.78
C VAL A 274 0.52 -5.91 19.71
N ALA A 275 0.65 -5.69 21.00
CA ALA A 275 -0.47 -5.81 21.91
C ALA A 275 -1.42 -4.64 21.66
N SER A 276 -2.72 -4.92 21.66
CA SER A 276 -3.75 -3.92 21.44
C SER A 276 -4.62 -3.72 22.67
N ARG A 277 -5.07 -2.50 22.90
CA ARG A 277 -6.10 -2.17 23.89
C ARG A 277 -7.43 -1.98 23.16
N VAL A 278 -8.46 -2.67 23.59
CA VAL A 278 -9.82 -2.47 23.10
C VAL A 278 -10.44 -1.29 23.83
N LEU A 279 -10.79 -0.26 23.09
CA LEU A 279 -11.40 0.95 23.63
C LEU A 279 -12.90 0.75 23.82
N TRP A 280 -13.54 0.19 22.79
CA TRP A 280 -14.98 0.01 22.72
C TRP A 280 -15.38 -1.05 21.69
N ILE A 281 -16.55 -1.67 21.87
CA ILE A 281 -17.22 -2.44 20.83
C ILE A 281 -18.34 -1.59 20.26
N LEU A 282 -18.23 -1.25 18.98
CA LEU A 282 -19.30 -0.60 18.25
C LEU A 282 -20.30 -1.65 17.80
N ALA A 283 -21.47 -1.64 18.42
CA ALA A 283 -22.60 -2.46 17.98
C ALA A 283 -23.27 -1.80 16.76
N SER A 284 -23.52 -2.56 15.72
CA SER A 284 -24.12 -2.10 14.48
C SER A 284 -24.96 -3.22 13.85
N GLU A 285 -26.08 -2.85 13.25
CA GLU A 285 -26.94 -3.81 12.53
C GLU A 285 -26.23 -4.49 11.34
N ARG A 286 -25.28 -3.81 10.73
CA ARG A 286 -24.55 -4.35 9.60
C ARG A 286 -23.34 -5.15 10.03
N ARG A 287 -22.42 -4.55 10.81
CA ARG A 287 -21.18 -5.18 11.27
C ARG A 287 -20.73 -4.52 12.57
N SER A 288 -20.72 -5.29 13.62
CA SER A 288 -20.15 -4.86 14.91
C SER A 288 -18.66 -5.15 14.94
N PHE A 289 -17.86 -4.29 15.60
CA PHE A 289 -16.41 -4.48 15.68
C PHE A 289 -15.78 -3.80 16.89
N LYS A 290 -14.62 -4.33 17.28
CA LYS A 290 -13.77 -3.71 18.29
C LYS A 290 -13.08 -2.48 17.70
N ILE A 291 -13.18 -1.34 18.38
CA ILE A 291 -12.31 -0.19 18.17
C ILE A 291 -11.12 -0.35 19.12
N SER A 292 -9.92 -0.31 18.61
CA SER A 292 -8.71 -0.60 19.37
C SER A 292 -7.55 0.32 19.00
N GLU A 293 -6.53 0.35 19.85
CA GLU A 293 -5.28 1.04 19.61
C GLU A 293 -4.08 0.17 19.95
N PRO A 294 -2.93 0.34 19.28
CA PRO A 294 -1.69 -0.34 19.62
C PRO A 294 -1.11 0.23 20.93
N VAL A 295 -0.65 -0.65 21.84
CA VAL A 295 -0.08 -0.20 23.13
C VAL A 295 1.34 -0.66 23.38
N ALA A 296 1.79 -1.78 22.79
CA ALA A 296 3.18 -2.23 22.93
C ALA A 296 3.60 -3.14 21.76
N PRO A 297 4.82 -3.00 21.23
CA PRO A 297 5.38 -3.95 20.26
C PRO A 297 5.45 -5.37 20.84
N ARG A 298 5.14 -6.38 20.03
CA ARG A 298 5.15 -7.80 20.40
C ARG A 298 5.60 -8.69 19.23
N GLY A 299 6.73 -8.34 18.60
CA GLY A 299 7.30 -9.14 17.52
C GLY A 299 6.70 -8.85 16.15
N ALA A 300 6.48 -9.89 15.37
CA ALA A 300 5.99 -9.78 14.00
C ALA A 300 5.01 -10.90 13.63
N LEU A 301 4.02 -10.55 12.81
CA LEU A 301 3.25 -11.49 12.01
C LEU A 301 4.20 -12.15 11.00
N VAL A 302 4.35 -13.47 11.07
CA VAL A 302 5.26 -14.24 10.22
C VAL A 302 4.55 -15.14 9.22
N GLN A 303 3.29 -15.46 9.47
CA GLN A 303 2.44 -16.21 8.53
C GLN A 303 1.00 -15.68 8.60
N ASP A 304 0.40 -15.52 7.43
CA ASP A 304 -1.00 -15.15 7.23
C ASP A 304 -1.64 -16.21 6.32
N ARG A 305 -2.24 -17.22 6.93
CA ARG A 305 -2.66 -18.48 6.28
C ARG A 305 -4.18 -18.68 6.38
N PRO A 306 -4.74 -19.64 5.58
CA PRO A 306 -6.19 -19.86 5.55
C PRO A 306 -6.85 -20.15 6.90
N SER A 307 -6.14 -20.81 7.83
CA SER A 307 -6.69 -21.21 9.12
C SER A 307 -6.33 -20.29 10.28
N CYS A 308 -5.31 -19.44 10.13
CA CYS A 308 -4.88 -18.51 11.19
C CYS A 308 -3.79 -17.55 10.74
N VAL A 309 -3.52 -16.56 11.57
CA VAL A 309 -2.26 -15.82 11.56
C VAL A 309 -1.30 -16.40 12.60
N VAL A 310 0.01 -16.30 12.33
CA VAL A 310 1.07 -16.70 13.26
C VAL A 310 1.95 -15.50 13.57
N VAL A 311 2.10 -15.19 14.85
CA VAL A 311 3.01 -14.15 15.35
C VAL A 311 4.19 -14.79 16.05
N ASP A 312 5.40 -14.33 15.73
CA ASP A 312 6.62 -14.66 16.47
C ASP A 312 7.02 -13.43 17.31
N GLU A 313 6.94 -13.55 18.64
CA GLU A 313 7.24 -12.45 19.56
C GLU A 313 8.72 -12.01 19.53
N ARG A 314 9.62 -12.84 18.97
CA ARG A 314 11.05 -12.56 18.85
C ARG A 314 11.44 -11.95 17.50
N ALA A 315 10.56 -12.05 16.51
CA ALA A 315 10.83 -11.52 15.18
C ALA A 315 10.68 -10.00 15.14
N THR A 316 11.47 -9.36 14.29
CA THR A 316 11.37 -7.92 14.02
C THR A 316 10.96 -7.71 12.56
N ALA A 317 9.89 -6.98 12.35
CA ALA A 317 9.43 -6.66 11.00
C ALA A 317 10.02 -5.33 10.50
N PRO A 318 10.41 -5.25 9.22
CA PRO A 318 10.88 -4.02 8.62
C PRO A 318 9.73 -3.02 8.43
N THR A 319 10.06 -1.74 8.58
CA THR A 319 9.16 -0.64 8.27
C THR A 319 9.88 0.40 7.43
N VAL A 320 9.14 1.11 6.59
CA VAL A 320 9.65 2.22 5.79
C VAL A 320 9.27 3.53 6.44
N PRO A 321 10.22 4.38 6.84
CA PRO A 321 9.92 5.73 7.27
C PRO A 321 9.40 6.56 6.08
N VAL A 322 8.28 7.23 6.29
CA VAL A 322 7.66 8.17 5.35
C VAL A 322 7.59 9.52 6.02
N ARG A 323 8.22 10.51 5.42
CA ARG A 323 8.20 11.90 5.88
C ARG A 323 7.49 12.76 4.85
N VAL A 324 6.56 13.58 5.32
CA VAL A 324 5.92 14.61 4.49
C VAL A 324 6.20 15.96 5.14
N ARG A 325 6.75 16.89 4.37
CA ARG A 325 6.96 18.27 4.79
C ARG A 325 6.20 19.20 3.86
N ILE A 326 5.34 20.03 4.42
CA ILE A 326 4.62 21.06 3.70
C ILE A 326 5.17 22.42 4.14
N THR A 327 5.65 23.19 3.16
CA THR A 327 6.06 24.58 3.32
C THR A 327 5.16 25.46 2.46
N GLY A 328 4.64 26.50 3.04
CA GLY A 328 3.73 27.40 2.34
C GLY A 328 4.28 28.81 2.24
N VAL A 329 3.78 29.54 1.27
CA VAL A 329 3.90 30.97 1.10
C VAL A 329 2.49 31.54 1.28
N ASP A 330 2.35 32.76 1.83
CA ASP A 330 1.08 33.48 1.91
C ASP A 330 -0.02 32.80 2.75
N GLY A 331 0.33 32.40 3.97
CA GLY A 331 -0.66 31.90 4.94
C GLY A 331 -1.04 30.42 4.83
N ILE A 332 -0.33 29.66 3.99
CA ILE A 332 -0.47 28.21 3.97
C ILE A 332 0.15 27.62 5.25
N PRO A 333 -0.57 26.78 5.99
CA PRO A 333 -0.02 26.14 7.16
C PRO A 333 1.19 25.29 6.83
N GLN A 334 2.24 25.42 7.63
CA GLN A 334 3.40 24.54 7.56
C GLN A 334 3.12 23.30 8.41
N GLY A 335 3.65 22.17 8.01
CA GLY A 335 3.50 20.94 8.77
C GLY A 335 4.50 19.88 8.37
N GLU A 336 4.75 18.98 9.31
CA GLU A 336 5.57 17.80 9.10
C GLU A 336 4.86 16.58 9.67
N TRP A 337 4.84 15.50 8.89
CA TRP A 337 4.29 14.20 9.28
C TRP A 337 5.40 13.16 9.20
N ASN A 338 5.55 12.40 10.28
CA ASN A 338 6.52 11.33 10.40
C ASN A 338 5.78 10.03 10.70
N VAL A 339 5.73 9.14 9.71
CA VAL A 339 5.00 7.88 9.79
C VAL A 339 5.92 6.73 9.38
N ARG A 340 5.82 5.60 10.04
CA ARG A 340 6.46 4.35 9.63
C ARG A 340 5.39 3.44 9.08
N VAL A 341 5.53 3.01 7.84
CA VAL A 341 4.61 2.06 7.20
C VAL A 341 5.25 0.67 7.14
N ALA A 342 4.43 -0.38 7.21
CA ALA A 342 4.91 -1.74 7.05
C ALA A 342 5.57 -1.91 5.67
N ALA A 343 6.79 -2.43 5.67
CA ALA A 343 7.53 -2.69 4.44
C ALA A 343 6.96 -3.94 3.76
N HIS A 344 5.90 -3.79 3.00
CA HIS A 344 5.23 -4.89 2.32
C HIS A 344 4.80 -4.51 0.90
N ARG A 345 5.13 -5.38 -0.09
CA ARG A 345 4.87 -5.11 -1.51
C ARG A 345 3.38 -4.94 -1.85
N ALA A 346 2.48 -5.64 -1.16
CA ALA A 346 1.05 -5.60 -1.48
C ALA A 346 0.37 -4.28 -1.09
N PHE A 347 0.87 -3.59 -0.05
CA PHE A 347 0.20 -2.40 0.48
C PHE A 347 1.13 -1.27 0.92
N GLY A 348 2.46 -1.51 0.99
CA GLY A 348 3.43 -0.51 1.47
C GLY A 348 3.40 0.80 0.68
N SER A 349 3.35 0.73 -0.65
CA SER A 349 3.24 1.93 -1.50
C SER A 349 1.94 2.69 -1.25
N ARG A 350 0.82 1.98 -1.13
CA ARG A 350 -0.48 2.61 -0.82
C ARG A 350 -0.48 3.30 0.53
N LEU A 351 0.12 2.66 1.55
CA LEU A 351 0.26 3.26 2.87
C LEU A 351 1.13 4.52 2.83
N ALA A 352 2.26 4.49 2.11
CA ALA A 352 3.12 5.67 1.95
C ALA A 352 2.38 6.85 1.29
N LEU A 353 1.60 6.58 0.24
CA LEU A 353 0.78 7.61 -0.42
C LEU A 353 -0.36 8.13 0.47
N SER A 354 -0.93 7.28 1.33
CA SER A 354 -1.96 7.71 2.28
C SER A 354 -1.44 8.74 3.29
N VAL A 355 -0.13 8.70 3.60
CA VAL A 355 0.51 9.73 4.46
C VAL A 355 0.53 11.07 3.74
N LEU A 356 0.95 11.10 2.46
CA LEU A 356 0.91 12.31 1.65
C LEU A 356 -0.51 12.87 1.51
N GLU A 357 -1.48 12.02 1.18
CA GLU A 357 -2.88 12.42 1.03
C GLU A 357 -3.45 13.02 2.33
N THR A 358 -3.10 12.43 3.48
CA THR A 358 -3.52 12.92 4.79
C THR A 358 -2.90 14.28 5.11
N ALA A 359 -1.59 14.44 4.86
CA ALA A 359 -0.88 15.69 5.08
C ALA A 359 -1.47 16.82 4.24
N LEU A 360 -1.76 16.54 2.96
CA LEU A 360 -2.40 17.48 2.04
C LEU A 360 -3.80 17.88 2.50
N GLU A 361 -4.62 16.93 2.92
CA GLU A 361 -5.97 17.20 3.39
C GLU A 361 -5.96 18.00 4.70
N SER A 362 -4.99 17.74 5.58
CA SER A 362 -4.87 18.42 6.87
C SER A 362 -4.36 19.86 6.74
N ALA A 363 -3.43 20.11 5.81
CA ALA A 363 -2.80 21.42 5.67
C ALA A 363 -3.48 22.32 4.63
N VAL A 364 -4.03 21.74 3.56
CA VAL A 364 -4.49 22.48 2.37
C VAL A 364 -5.78 21.85 1.81
N GLY A 365 -6.73 21.54 2.68
CA GLY A 365 -7.99 20.90 2.32
C GLY A 365 -8.95 21.76 1.49
N ASP A 366 -8.70 23.06 1.38
CA ASP A 366 -9.58 24.01 0.72
C ASP A 366 -9.59 23.83 -0.82
N LEU A 367 -10.77 24.10 -1.40
CA LEU A 367 -10.92 24.24 -2.85
C LEU A 367 -10.54 25.66 -3.22
N ALA A 368 -9.33 25.84 -3.72
CA ALA A 368 -8.82 27.14 -4.14
C ALA A 368 -7.83 26.99 -5.29
N ASP A 369 -7.63 28.06 -6.03
CA ASP A 369 -6.57 28.15 -7.01
C ASP A 369 -5.21 27.99 -6.33
N ALA A 370 -4.45 26.98 -6.73
CA ALA A 370 -3.16 26.69 -6.14
C ALA A 370 -2.13 26.30 -7.21
N THR A 371 -0.90 26.69 -6.96
CA THR A 371 0.28 26.18 -7.66
C THR A 371 1.21 25.55 -6.65
N TRP A 372 1.75 24.39 -6.97
CA TRP A 372 2.54 23.59 -6.07
C TRP A 372 3.75 22.95 -6.76
N THR A 373 4.79 22.76 -5.97
CA THR A 373 5.96 21.96 -6.33
C THR A 373 6.10 20.82 -5.33
N LEU A 374 5.99 19.59 -5.81
CA LEU A 374 6.16 18.38 -5.02
C LEU A 374 7.44 17.68 -5.43
N ARG A 375 8.39 17.61 -4.50
CA ARG A 375 9.57 16.76 -4.62
C ARG A 375 9.32 15.45 -3.88
N SER A 376 9.37 14.35 -4.60
CA SER A 376 9.26 13.00 -4.07
C SER A 376 10.61 12.30 -4.14
N THR A 377 11.07 11.71 -3.05
CA THR A 377 12.33 10.99 -2.98
C THR A 377 12.10 9.61 -2.38
N VAL A 378 12.61 8.58 -3.04
CA VAL A 378 12.63 7.19 -2.54
C VAL A 378 14.08 6.76 -2.40
N ASN A 379 14.47 6.35 -1.20
CA ASN A 379 15.81 5.85 -0.90
C ASN A 379 15.85 4.33 -1.07
N LEU A 380 16.51 3.86 -2.12
CA LEU A 380 16.63 2.43 -2.46
C LEU A 380 17.98 1.89 -2.03
N ARG A 381 17.96 0.84 -1.21
CA ARG A 381 19.20 0.20 -0.73
C ARG A 381 19.98 -0.38 -1.90
N GLY A 382 21.26 0.03 -2.02
CA GLY A 382 22.14 -0.39 -3.11
C GLY A 382 22.04 0.47 -4.38
N TYR A 383 21.02 1.30 -4.53
CA TYR A 383 20.81 2.15 -5.70
C TYR A 383 20.79 3.65 -5.37
N GLY A 384 20.75 4.00 -4.07
CA GLY A 384 20.71 5.39 -3.59
C GLY A 384 19.34 6.05 -3.74
N ALA A 385 19.33 7.37 -3.64
CA ALA A 385 18.13 8.17 -3.76
C ALA A 385 17.68 8.30 -5.22
N VAL A 386 16.37 8.12 -5.43
CA VAL A 386 15.68 8.43 -6.68
C VAL A 386 14.70 9.55 -6.37
N SER A 387 14.90 10.72 -6.96
CA SER A 387 14.07 11.91 -6.71
C SER A 387 13.38 12.32 -7.99
N PHE A 388 12.17 12.85 -7.82
CA PHE A 388 11.34 13.37 -8.89
C PHE A 388 10.67 14.66 -8.42
N THR A 389 10.62 15.68 -9.29
CA THR A 389 10.00 16.97 -8.97
C THR A 389 8.85 17.25 -9.90
N ASN A 390 7.65 17.37 -9.35
CA ASN A 390 6.45 17.74 -10.07
C ASN A 390 6.04 19.17 -9.73
N VAL A 391 5.75 19.96 -10.76
CA VAL A 391 5.08 21.24 -10.60
C VAL A 391 3.67 21.11 -11.15
N GLY A 392 2.68 21.60 -10.42
CA GLY A 392 1.29 21.56 -10.83
C GLY A 392 0.56 22.85 -10.51
N SER A 393 -0.52 23.11 -11.22
CA SER A 393 -1.42 24.23 -10.96
C SER A 393 -2.86 23.78 -11.20
N SER A 394 -3.75 24.04 -10.25
CA SER A 394 -5.12 23.56 -10.28
C SER A 394 -6.06 24.52 -9.56
N ALA A 395 -7.34 24.49 -9.93
CA ALA A 395 -8.44 25.10 -9.18
C ALA A 395 -8.92 24.23 -8.01
N ASP A 396 -8.50 22.95 -7.96
CA ASP A 396 -8.92 21.98 -6.96
C ASP A 396 -7.96 21.89 -5.75
N GLY A 397 -7.05 22.84 -5.62
CA GLY A 397 -6.07 22.90 -4.53
C GLY A 397 -5.26 21.60 -4.40
N SER A 398 -5.25 21.01 -3.23
CA SER A 398 -4.47 19.80 -2.92
C SER A 398 -4.94 18.52 -3.64
N ARG A 399 -6.17 18.48 -4.20
CA ARG A 399 -6.71 17.26 -4.82
C ARG A 399 -5.92 16.82 -6.05
N ALA A 400 -5.32 17.77 -6.76
CA ALA A 400 -4.52 17.46 -7.95
C ALA A 400 -3.13 16.91 -7.62
N VAL A 401 -2.64 17.06 -6.38
CA VAL A 401 -1.27 16.68 -6.00
C VAL A 401 -1.10 15.16 -5.90
N SER A 402 -2.13 14.44 -5.48
CA SER A 402 -2.03 13.01 -5.11
C SER A 402 -2.05 12.03 -6.29
N ALA A 403 -2.49 12.47 -7.48
CA ALA A 403 -2.82 11.57 -8.58
C ALA A 403 -1.66 11.34 -9.59
N GLY A 404 -0.46 11.88 -9.33
CA GLY A 404 0.56 11.95 -10.37
C GLY A 404 1.77 11.03 -10.15
N LEU A 405 2.86 11.46 -10.74
CA LEU A 405 4.15 10.77 -10.84
C LEU A 405 4.78 10.37 -9.48
N ALA A 406 4.42 11.05 -8.37
CA ALA A 406 4.82 10.64 -7.02
C ALA A 406 4.33 9.23 -6.69
N GLY A 407 3.07 8.93 -7.04
CA GLY A 407 2.50 7.59 -6.87
C GLY A 407 3.20 6.56 -7.72
N GLU A 408 3.54 6.90 -8.95
CA GLU A 408 4.28 6.03 -9.86
C GLU A 408 5.68 5.72 -9.34
N LEU A 409 6.44 6.75 -8.91
CA LEU A 409 7.78 6.58 -8.33
C LEU A 409 7.74 5.61 -7.14
N VAL A 410 6.88 5.86 -6.16
CA VAL A 410 6.78 5.04 -4.95
C VAL A 410 6.33 3.62 -5.30
N THR A 411 5.30 3.47 -6.15
CA THR A 411 4.74 2.17 -6.51
C THR A 411 5.74 1.34 -7.31
N ARG A 412 6.37 1.90 -8.33
CA ARG A 412 7.38 1.17 -9.13
C ARG A 412 8.62 0.82 -8.32
N SER A 413 9.03 1.68 -7.39
CA SER A 413 10.16 1.40 -6.50
C SER A 413 9.86 0.25 -5.54
N MET A 414 8.67 0.23 -4.94
CA MET A 414 8.29 -0.77 -3.94
C MET A 414 7.77 -2.08 -4.54
N ASN A 415 7.21 -2.04 -5.76
CA ASN A 415 6.58 -3.19 -6.43
C ASN A 415 7.26 -3.56 -7.76
N ASN A 416 8.59 -3.38 -7.85
CA ASN A 416 9.29 -3.78 -9.06
C ASN A 416 9.22 -5.30 -9.29
N ALA A 417 9.29 -5.71 -10.57
CA ALA A 417 9.15 -7.10 -10.98
C ALA A 417 10.50 -7.86 -11.04
N PHE A 418 11.61 -7.20 -10.71
CA PHE A 418 12.95 -7.74 -11.01
C PHE A 418 13.64 -8.33 -9.79
N ASP A 419 13.58 -7.64 -8.64
CA ASP A 419 14.30 -8.05 -7.44
C ASP A 419 13.67 -7.45 -6.18
N VAL A 420 14.05 -8.00 -5.03
CA VAL A 420 13.72 -7.46 -3.72
C VAL A 420 14.66 -6.32 -3.39
N VAL A 421 14.19 -5.09 -3.57
CA VAL A 421 14.96 -3.89 -3.21
C VAL A 421 14.36 -3.25 -1.97
N PRO A 422 15.07 -3.30 -0.81
CA PRO A 422 14.61 -2.61 0.38
C PRO A 422 14.52 -1.10 0.16
N VAL A 423 13.43 -0.51 0.62
CA VAL A 423 13.23 0.94 0.65
C VAL A 423 13.61 1.43 2.04
N ASP A 424 14.64 2.26 2.12
CA ASP A 424 15.15 2.80 3.38
C ASP A 424 14.39 4.06 3.84
N GLY A 425 13.62 4.70 2.94
CA GLY A 425 12.76 5.82 3.26
C GLY A 425 12.05 6.41 2.05
N VAL A 426 10.95 7.11 2.32
CA VAL A 426 10.20 7.91 1.35
C VAL A 426 10.01 9.31 1.91
N GLU A 427 10.34 10.32 1.14
CA GLU A 427 10.22 11.72 1.53
C GLU A 427 9.42 12.50 0.48
N PHE A 428 8.49 13.32 0.98
CA PHE A 428 7.69 14.23 0.19
C PHE A 428 7.90 15.65 0.73
N GLU A 429 8.40 16.54 -0.12
CA GLU A 429 8.53 17.95 0.17
C GLU A 429 7.59 18.72 -0.75
N LEU A 430 6.58 19.36 -0.18
CA LEU A 430 5.60 20.16 -0.89
C LEU A 430 5.81 21.64 -0.58
N GLN A 431 5.98 22.43 -1.64
CA GLN A 431 5.86 23.88 -1.59
C GLN A 431 4.59 24.30 -2.30
N MET A 432 3.81 25.17 -1.68
CA MET A 432 2.50 25.56 -2.22
C MET A 432 2.25 27.05 -2.06
N ARG A 433 1.51 27.65 -3.02
CA ARG A 433 1.04 29.04 -2.99
C ARG A 433 -0.37 29.14 -3.55
N TRP A 434 -1.14 30.09 -3.03
CA TRP A 434 -2.50 30.37 -3.49
C TRP A 434 -2.47 31.24 -4.76
N ALA A 435 -2.17 30.62 -5.88
CA ALA A 435 -2.20 31.24 -7.19
C ALA A 435 -2.35 30.17 -8.27
N ARG A 436 -3.07 30.47 -9.34
CA ARG A 436 -3.20 29.58 -10.49
C ARG A 436 -2.23 30.01 -11.58
N GLU A 437 -1.06 29.38 -11.64
CA GLU A 437 0.01 29.73 -12.54
C GLU A 437 0.30 28.62 -13.53
N PHE A 438 -0.26 28.72 -14.73
CA PHE A 438 0.07 27.84 -15.82
C PHE A 438 0.08 28.61 -17.15
N ALA A 439 0.72 28.01 -18.14
CA ALA A 439 0.70 28.45 -19.53
C ALA A 439 0.31 27.28 -20.43
N TYR A 440 -0.24 27.56 -21.58
CA TYR A 440 -0.50 26.56 -22.60
C TYR A 440 0.13 26.98 -23.93
N VAL A 441 0.69 26.00 -24.64
CA VAL A 441 1.23 26.22 -25.99
C VAL A 441 0.06 26.53 -26.93
N ARG A 442 -0.02 27.75 -27.41
CA ARG A 442 -1.08 28.22 -28.31
C ARG A 442 -0.73 28.00 -29.77
N SER A 443 0.50 28.35 -30.12
CA SER A 443 1.02 28.14 -31.47
C SER A 443 2.53 28.20 -31.51
N VAL A 444 3.11 27.58 -32.51
CA VAL A 444 4.51 27.67 -32.86
C VAL A 444 4.65 28.11 -34.33
N ALA A 445 5.55 29.04 -34.59
CA ALA A 445 5.86 29.50 -35.94
C ALA A 445 7.38 29.61 -36.11
N ALA A 446 7.88 29.21 -37.26
CA ALA A 446 9.26 29.46 -37.65
C ALA A 446 9.38 30.83 -38.31
N THR A 447 10.48 31.54 -38.10
CA THR A 447 10.74 32.83 -38.71
C THR A 447 11.07 32.72 -40.21
N GLN A 448 11.39 31.51 -40.67
CA GLN A 448 11.71 31.21 -42.09
C GLN A 448 11.10 29.83 -42.47
N ALA A 449 10.64 29.74 -43.72
CA ALA A 449 10.06 28.51 -44.27
C ALA A 449 11.12 27.47 -44.66
N GLU A 450 12.34 27.93 -44.91
CA GLU A 450 13.49 27.11 -45.30
C GLU A 450 14.72 27.46 -44.46
N VAL A 451 15.56 26.47 -44.17
CA VAL A 451 16.76 26.63 -43.35
C VAL A 451 17.92 25.85 -43.93
N GLU A 452 19.14 26.36 -43.80
CA GLU A 452 20.37 25.66 -44.21
C GLU A 452 20.70 24.53 -43.22
N PRO A 453 21.24 23.36 -43.68
CA PRO A 453 21.69 22.29 -42.79
C PRO A 453 22.83 22.79 -41.88
N GLY A 454 22.69 22.58 -40.58
CA GLY A 454 23.63 23.05 -39.55
C GLY A 454 23.39 24.47 -39.05
N ALA A 455 22.47 25.24 -39.66
CA ALA A 455 22.12 26.59 -39.22
C ALA A 455 21.16 26.60 -38.04
N GLU A 456 20.99 27.75 -37.40
CA GLU A 456 20.00 28.00 -36.37
C GLU A 456 18.68 28.44 -36.99
N LEU A 457 17.60 27.78 -36.54
CA LEU A 457 16.21 28.16 -36.83
C LEU A 457 15.63 28.84 -35.60
N GLU A 458 15.09 30.02 -35.81
CA GLU A 458 14.37 30.75 -34.77
C GLU A 458 12.88 30.39 -34.82
N LEU A 459 12.37 29.89 -33.67
CA LEU A 459 10.97 29.56 -33.45
C LEU A 459 10.34 30.61 -32.53
N ARG A 460 9.14 31.04 -32.86
CA ARG A 460 8.30 31.91 -32.03
C ARG A 460 7.19 31.04 -31.43
N VAL A 461 7.22 30.85 -30.12
CA VAL A 461 6.23 30.05 -29.37
C VAL A 461 5.32 31.01 -28.62
N ALA A 462 4.05 31.04 -28.99
CA ALA A 462 3.04 31.81 -28.29
C ALA A 462 2.48 30.99 -27.13
N LEU A 463 2.62 31.52 -25.93
CA LEU A 463 2.13 30.91 -24.68
C LEU A 463 0.95 31.73 -24.16
N GLY A 464 -0.25 31.13 -24.19
CA GLY A 464 -1.41 31.69 -23.53
C GLY A 464 -1.25 31.51 -22.01
N ARG A 465 -1.54 32.55 -21.23
CA ARG A 465 -1.39 32.56 -19.78
C ARG A 465 -2.75 32.73 -19.11
N TYR A 466 -2.96 32.02 -18.00
CA TYR A 466 -4.16 32.21 -17.21
C TYR A 466 -4.18 33.60 -16.57
N GLY A 467 -5.24 34.37 -16.84
CA GLY A 467 -5.44 35.69 -16.26
C GLY A 467 -4.41 36.78 -16.67
N ALA A 468 -3.61 36.54 -17.71
CA ALA A 468 -2.55 37.45 -18.13
C ALA A 468 -2.43 37.50 -19.66
N PRO A 469 -1.80 38.58 -20.23
CA PRO A 469 -1.52 38.66 -21.66
C PRO A 469 -0.67 37.49 -22.17
N GLU A 470 -0.83 37.18 -23.44
CA GLU A 470 -0.01 36.21 -24.16
C GLU A 470 1.47 36.56 -24.07
N GLU A 471 2.30 35.55 -23.88
CA GLU A 471 3.76 35.66 -23.86
C GLU A 471 4.33 34.97 -25.10
N VAL A 472 5.16 35.68 -25.88
CA VAL A 472 5.87 35.06 -26.99
C VAL A 472 7.31 34.79 -26.60
N ARG A 473 7.68 33.50 -26.67
CA ARG A 473 9.06 33.04 -26.44
C ARG A 473 9.77 32.75 -27.75
N THR A 474 10.96 33.27 -27.88
CA THR A 474 11.85 32.94 -28.99
C THR A 474 12.77 31.79 -28.58
N VAL A 475 12.75 30.73 -29.35
CA VAL A 475 13.58 29.53 -29.15
C VAL A 475 14.49 29.35 -30.37
N ARG A 476 15.78 29.18 -30.14
CA ARG A 476 16.75 28.89 -31.22
C ARG A 476 17.04 27.39 -31.23
N LEU A 477 16.78 26.77 -32.38
CA LEU A 477 16.99 25.36 -32.61
C LEU A 477 18.02 25.14 -33.69
N ARG A 478 19.12 24.47 -33.38
CA ARG A 478 20.11 24.12 -34.39
C ARG A 478 19.63 22.91 -35.20
N ILE A 479 19.51 23.08 -36.51
CA ILE A 479 19.06 22.03 -37.42
C ILE A 479 20.23 21.13 -37.79
N PRO A 480 20.17 19.84 -37.49
CA PRO A 480 21.23 18.89 -37.80
C PRO A 480 21.45 18.76 -39.33
N ARG A 481 22.71 18.54 -39.73
CA ARG A 481 23.06 18.31 -41.14
C ARG A 481 22.44 17.03 -41.71
N GLU A 482 22.14 16.08 -40.89
CA GLU A 482 21.49 14.78 -41.21
C GLU A 482 20.07 14.97 -41.78
N LEU A 483 19.50 16.18 -41.65
CA LEU A 483 18.19 16.54 -42.20
C LEU A 483 18.28 17.21 -43.59
N GLU A 484 19.47 17.34 -44.19
CA GLU A 484 19.66 17.91 -45.51
C GLU A 484 18.70 17.30 -46.54
N GLY A 485 18.03 18.16 -47.32
CA GLY A 485 17.05 17.76 -48.34
C GLY A 485 15.72 17.24 -47.81
N ARG A 486 15.49 17.25 -46.50
CA ARG A 486 14.29 16.74 -45.83
C ARG A 486 13.48 17.84 -45.15
N ASP A 487 12.28 17.50 -44.72
CA ASP A 487 11.49 18.35 -43.83
C ASP A 487 11.88 18.08 -42.38
N ALA A 488 12.25 19.12 -41.66
CA ALA A 488 12.42 19.08 -40.23
C ALA A 488 11.04 19.13 -39.57
N GLU A 489 10.62 18.00 -38.96
CA GLU A 489 9.40 17.93 -38.18
C GLU A 489 9.74 18.33 -36.74
N ILE A 490 9.12 19.40 -36.26
CA ILE A 490 9.36 19.99 -34.96
C ILE A 490 8.07 19.95 -34.18
N GLU A 491 8.12 19.36 -32.98
CA GLU A 491 7.04 19.40 -32.01
C GLU A 491 7.44 20.29 -30.84
N VAL A 492 6.55 21.17 -30.44
CA VAL A 492 6.68 22.00 -29.26
C VAL A 492 5.57 21.60 -28.28
N THR A 493 5.95 21.12 -27.09
CA THR A 493 4.98 20.64 -26.10
C THR A 493 5.32 21.17 -24.71
N GLY A 494 4.32 21.29 -23.84
CA GLY A 494 4.53 21.54 -22.43
C GLY A 494 5.17 20.34 -21.74
N GLY A 495 6.05 20.58 -20.77
CA GLY A 495 6.72 19.53 -20.03
C GLY A 495 5.76 18.56 -19.32
N ALA A 496 4.59 19.06 -18.92
CA ALA A 496 3.54 18.23 -18.30
C ALA A 496 2.96 17.15 -19.24
N GLU A 497 3.08 17.35 -20.57
CA GLU A 497 2.59 16.41 -21.60
C GLU A 497 3.73 15.72 -22.35
N ALA A 498 4.98 16.12 -22.10
CA ALA A 498 6.14 15.52 -22.72
C ALA A 498 6.47 14.17 -22.06
N VAL A 499 6.27 13.08 -22.80
CA VAL A 499 6.61 11.74 -22.33
C VAL A 499 7.96 11.34 -22.90
N PRO A 500 8.98 11.04 -22.07
CA PRO A 500 10.23 10.49 -22.57
C PRO A 500 10.00 9.07 -23.10
N GLU A 501 10.53 8.79 -24.29
CA GLU A 501 10.58 7.41 -24.80
C GLU A 501 11.70 6.69 -24.07
N LEU A 502 11.33 5.83 -23.13
CA LEU A 502 12.26 5.04 -22.34
C LEU A 502 12.13 3.56 -22.71
N PRO A 503 13.26 2.83 -22.75
CA PRO A 503 13.22 1.40 -22.96
C PRO A 503 12.49 0.72 -21.81
N GLU A 504 11.80 -0.39 -22.09
CA GLU A 504 11.27 -1.21 -21.01
C GLU A 504 12.42 -1.70 -20.11
N PRO A 505 12.33 -1.52 -18.78
CA PRO A 505 13.37 -1.97 -17.88
C PRO A 505 13.41 -3.49 -17.84
N GLU A 506 14.60 -4.04 -17.84
CA GLU A 506 14.87 -5.48 -17.72
C GLU A 506 15.56 -5.85 -16.41
N SER A 507 15.91 -4.84 -15.63
CA SER A 507 16.53 -4.95 -14.31
C SER A 507 16.12 -3.80 -13.41
N VAL A 508 16.38 -3.94 -12.11
CA VAL A 508 16.24 -2.83 -11.17
C VAL A 508 17.10 -1.63 -11.57
N GLY A 509 18.32 -1.90 -12.08
CA GLY A 509 19.21 -0.83 -12.56
C GLY A 509 18.61 -0.05 -13.72
N ASP A 510 17.94 -0.72 -14.66
CA ASP A 510 17.25 -0.06 -15.77
C ASP A 510 16.03 0.72 -15.27
N LEU A 511 15.25 0.12 -14.36
CA LEU A 511 14.13 0.80 -13.74
C LEU A 511 14.56 2.09 -13.03
N VAL A 512 15.60 2.03 -12.21
CA VAL A 512 16.14 3.19 -11.49
C VAL A 512 16.67 4.25 -12.48
N ARG A 513 17.33 3.84 -13.56
CA ARG A 513 17.78 4.74 -14.61
C ARG A 513 16.60 5.45 -15.27
N ASN A 514 15.55 4.71 -15.62
CA ASN A 514 14.35 5.27 -16.24
C ASN A 514 13.63 6.23 -15.29
N LEU A 515 13.53 5.90 -14.00
CA LEU A 515 12.93 6.76 -12.99
C LEU A 515 13.72 8.06 -12.72
N ARG A 516 15.00 8.12 -13.13
CA ARG A 516 15.82 9.35 -13.05
C ARG A 516 15.70 10.27 -14.25
N VAL A 517 15.05 9.81 -15.32
CA VAL A 517 14.79 10.65 -16.49
C VAL A 517 13.54 11.47 -16.22
N ASP A 518 13.75 12.73 -15.96
CA ASP A 518 12.69 13.68 -15.62
C ASP A 518 12.59 14.78 -16.69
N ILE A 519 11.38 15.09 -17.13
CA ILE A 519 11.06 16.26 -17.93
C ILE A 519 10.23 17.19 -17.03
N PRO A 520 10.81 18.33 -16.61
CA PRO A 520 10.12 19.24 -15.69
C PRO A 520 8.79 19.75 -16.27
N ASN A 521 7.72 19.66 -15.49
CA ASN A 521 6.39 20.13 -15.89
C ASN A 521 6.32 21.65 -16.13
N ASP A 522 7.28 22.39 -15.58
CA ASP A 522 7.42 23.84 -15.72
C ASP A 522 8.33 24.25 -16.87
N ALA A 523 8.57 23.36 -17.81
CA ALA A 523 9.39 23.57 -18.99
C ALA A 523 8.58 23.50 -20.28
N LEU A 524 9.14 24.08 -21.31
CA LEU A 524 8.76 23.91 -22.72
C LEU A 524 9.73 22.88 -23.32
N VAL A 525 9.23 21.90 -24.03
CA VAL A 525 10.03 20.86 -24.70
C VAL A 525 9.90 21.07 -26.21
N VAL A 526 11.03 21.31 -26.85
CA VAL A 526 11.14 21.37 -28.31
C VAL A 526 11.78 20.06 -28.78
N ALA A 527 11.03 19.27 -29.51
CA ALA A 527 11.47 18.00 -30.04
C ALA A 527 11.61 18.05 -31.56
N LEU A 528 12.77 17.64 -32.06
CA LEU A 528 13.09 17.58 -33.48
C LEU A 528 13.20 16.10 -33.87
N ARG A 529 12.42 15.67 -34.86
CA ARG A 529 12.49 14.31 -35.39
C ARG A 529 13.77 14.10 -36.18
N MET A 530 14.56 13.13 -35.77
CA MET A 530 15.80 12.76 -36.44
C MET A 530 15.55 11.68 -37.49
N PRO A 531 16.30 11.67 -38.61
CA PRO A 531 16.28 10.60 -39.57
C PRO A 531 16.91 9.33 -38.91
N GLY A 532 16.40 8.20 -39.28
CA GLY A 532 16.84 6.90 -38.76
C GLY A 532 15.86 6.33 -37.74
N GLN A 533 15.90 5.03 -37.63
CA GLN A 533 15.15 4.30 -36.63
C GLN A 533 16.12 3.84 -35.56
N GLY A 534 15.86 4.19 -34.32
CA GLY A 534 16.47 3.57 -33.16
C GLY A 534 15.77 2.26 -32.81
N VAL A 535 16.39 1.45 -32.00
CA VAL A 535 15.78 0.28 -31.38
C VAL A 535 16.09 0.26 -29.89
N THR A 536 15.16 -0.26 -29.15
CA THR A 536 15.42 -0.65 -27.76
C THR A 536 15.77 -2.11 -27.72
N LEU A 537 16.91 -2.44 -27.15
CA LEU A 537 17.37 -3.82 -26.99
C LEU A 537 17.95 -4.01 -25.61
N ARG A 538 17.48 -5.01 -24.86
CA ARG A 538 17.94 -5.32 -23.49
C ARG A 538 17.99 -4.10 -22.56
N GLY A 539 16.93 -3.32 -22.53
CA GLY A 539 16.84 -2.12 -21.68
C GLY A 539 17.76 -0.98 -22.09
N ARG A 540 18.34 -1.01 -23.30
CA ARG A 540 19.21 0.04 -23.85
C ARG A 540 18.60 0.64 -25.11
N VAL A 541 18.76 1.93 -25.27
CA VAL A 541 18.42 2.67 -26.51
C VAL A 541 19.64 2.65 -27.41
N ILE A 542 19.45 2.25 -28.66
CA ILE A 542 20.44 2.40 -29.75
C ILE A 542 19.78 3.36 -30.74
N GLU A 543 20.23 4.62 -30.76
CA GLU A 543 19.58 5.73 -31.48
C GLU A 543 19.62 5.61 -33.00
N SER A 544 20.62 4.94 -33.53
CA SER A 544 20.77 4.78 -34.98
C SER A 544 21.45 3.46 -35.33
N LEU A 545 20.78 2.67 -36.17
CA LEU A 545 21.33 1.44 -36.73
C LEU A 545 21.20 1.45 -38.24
N PRO A 546 22.19 0.88 -38.97
CA PRO A 546 22.07 0.59 -40.41
C PRO A 546 20.86 -0.32 -40.66
N GLY A 547 20.19 -0.14 -41.82
CA GLY A 547 19.00 -0.93 -42.18
C GLY A 547 19.23 -2.45 -42.12
N SER A 548 20.41 -2.91 -42.49
CA SER A 548 20.81 -4.34 -42.40
C SER A 548 20.84 -4.85 -40.94
N ALA A 549 21.26 -4.02 -39.99
CA ALA A 549 21.27 -4.39 -38.58
C ALA A 549 19.82 -4.35 -37.98
N LEU A 550 18.98 -3.44 -38.44
CA LEU A 550 17.56 -3.39 -38.08
C LEU A 550 16.83 -4.65 -38.57
N ASP A 551 17.13 -5.13 -39.78
CA ASP A 551 16.54 -6.35 -40.35
C ASP A 551 16.90 -7.62 -39.55
N LEU A 552 18.11 -7.68 -39.01
CA LEU A 552 18.56 -8.78 -38.14
C LEU A 552 17.83 -8.78 -36.76
N LEU A 553 17.36 -7.64 -36.30
CA LEU A 553 16.67 -7.48 -35.01
C LEU A 553 15.14 -7.55 -35.14
N ARG A 554 14.59 -7.84 -36.33
CA ARG A 554 13.17 -8.07 -36.51
C ARG A 554 12.70 -9.34 -35.81
N PRO A 555 11.48 -9.38 -35.23
CA PRO A 555 10.98 -10.53 -34.48
C PRO A 555 11.00 -11.86 -35.24
N ALA A 556 10.87 -11.81 -36.57
CA ALA A 556 10.91 -13.01 -37.44
C ALA A 556 12.32 -13.57 -37.68
N ALA A 557 13.36 -12.77 -37.43
CA ALA A 557 14.75 -13.13 -37.72
C ALA A 557 15.56 -13.47 -36.46
N SER A 558 15.07 -13.10 -35.27
CA SER A 558 15.81 -13.29 -34.01
C SER A 558 14.85 -13.53 -32.84
N THR A 559 15.29 -14.34 -31.88
CA THR A 559 14.65 -14.46 -30.56
C THR A 559 14.85 -13.20 -29.71
N GLU A 560 15.83 -12.36 -30.06
CA GLU A 560 16.09 -11.06 -29.46
C GLU A 560 15.58 -9.96 -30.41
N SER A 561 14.32 -9.59 -30.28
CA SER A 561 13.75 -8.53 -31.10
C SER A 561 14.00 -7.15 -30.46
N GLY A 562 14.50 -6.24 -31.27
CA GLY A 562 14.54 -4.82 -30.91
C GLY A 562 13.19 -4.15 -31.18
N GLU A 563 12.70 -3.32 -30.27
CA GLU A 563 11.54 -2.49 -30.51
C GLU A 563 11.92 -1.23 -31.27
N PRO A 564 11.18 -0.89 -32.36
CA PRO A 564 11.44 0.34 -33.08
C PRO A 564 11.23 1.55 -32.16
N LEU A 565 12.20 2.45 -32.14
CA LEU A 565 12.12 3.72 -31.40
C LEU A 565 12.15 4.87 -32.39
N MET A 566 11.24 5.83 -32.24
CA MET A 566 11.31 7.09 -32.96
C MET A 566 12.41 7.97 -32.34
N ASN A 567 13.36 8.38 -33.15
CA ASN A 567 14.48 9.19 -32.66
C ASN A 567 14.09 10.68 -32.60
N TRP A 568 13.91 11.20 -31.38
CA TRP A 568 13.62 12.61 -31.12
C TRP A 568 14.79 13.25 -30.37
N ARG A 569 15.34 14.32 -30.95
CA ARG A 569 16.27 15.20 -30.23
C ARG A 569 15.47 16.26 -29.49
N ARG A 570 15.51 16.24 -28.16
CA ARG A 570 14.75 17.14 -27.30
C ARG A 570 15.63 18.24 -26.71
N THR A 571 15.07 19.45 -26.64
CA THR A 571 15.63 20.60 -25.92
C THR A 571 14.60 21.03 -24.89
N VAL A 572 14.99 21.03 -23.61
CA VAL A 572 14.13 21.44 -22.49
C VAL A 572 14.45 22.86 -22.11
N ILE A 573 13.45 23.73 -22.06
CA ILE A 573 13.59 25.16 -21.82
C ILE A 573 12.75 25.53 -20.60
N PRO A 574 13.36 25.93 -19.47
CA PRO A 574 12.62 26.34 -18.27
C PRO A 574 11.70 27.54 -18.55
N VAL A 575 10.47 27.45 -18.06
CA VAL A 575 9.47 28.53 -18.15
C VAL A 575 9.15 29.09 -16.76
N GLY A 576 9.33 28.26 -15.70
CA GLY A 576 9.07 28.64 -14.32
C GLY A 576 7.59 28.61 -13.93
N ARG A 577 6.75 27.98 -14.76
CA ARG A 577 5.33 27.69 -14.50
C ARG A 577 4.90 26.45 -15.27
N VAL A 578 3.88 25.78 -14.83
CA VAL A 578 3.35 24.61 -15.53
C VAL A 578 3.03 24.95 -16.98
N VAL A 579 3.53 24.14 -17.92
CA VAL A 579 3.24 24.30 -19.34
C VAL A 579 2.52 23.06 -19.85
N ILE A 580 1.37 23.26 -20.46
CA ILE A 580 0.53 22.22 -21.09
C ILE A 580 0.32 22.51 -22.57
N GLY A 581 -0.23 21.54 -23.28
CA GLY A 581 -0.56 21.68 -24.70
C GLY A 581 0.63 21.44 -25.61
N ARG A 582 0.34 21.29 -26.89
CA ARG A 582 1.32 20.99 -27.94
C ARG A 582 0.94 21.65 -29.26
N ASP A 583 1.96 21.95 -30.07
CA ASP A 583 1.80 22.33 -31.47
C ASP A 583 2.97 21.79 -32.31
N ARG A 584 2.78 21.67 -33.60
CA ARG A 584 3.76 21.09 -34.54
C ARG A 584 3.91 21.97 -35.77
N LEU A 585 5.13 22.00 -36.30
CA LEU A 585 5.41 22.62 -37.58
C LEU A 585 6.43 21.80 -38.38
N ARG A 586 6.49 22.09 -39.69
CA ARG A 586 7.48 21.54 -40.59
C ARG A 586 8.22 22.66 -41.27
N VAL A 587 9.53 22.54 -41.41
CA VAL A 587 10.42 23.50 -42.07
C VAL A 587 11.28 22.72 -43.04
N ARG A 588 11.39 23.21 -44.29
CA ARG A 588 12.24 22.61 -45.31
C ARG A 588 13.72 22.85 -45.00
N VAL A 589 14.52 21.78 -44.99
CA VAL A 589 15.99 21.89 -44.93
C VAL A 589 16.54 21.82 -46.35
N ARG A 590 17.28 22.85 -46.73
CA ARG A 590 17.81 22.97 -48.10
C ARG A 590 18.79 21.85 -48.45
N GLU A 591 18.84 21.46 -49.69
CA GLU A 591 19.94 20.70 -50.26
C GLU A 591 21.13 21.63 -50.52
N VAL A 592 22.30 21.30 -50.00
CA VAL A 592 23.52 22.01 -50.34
C VAL A 592 24.00 21.45 -51.70
N ARG A 593 23.77 22.24 -52.77
CA ARG A 593 24.34 21.89 -54.08
C ARG A 593 25.86 21.92 -53.96
N SER A 594 26.51 20.76 -54.05
CA SER A 594 27.95 20.60 -54.14
C SER A 594 28.54 21.23 -55.41
#